data_92a245cf9387cd4e4db96c9c9460d1a7
#
_entry.id   92a245cf9387cd4e4db96c9c9460d1a7
#
_cell.length_a   1.000
_cell.length_b   1.000
_cell.length_c   1.000
_cell.angle_alpha   90.00
_cell.angle_beta   90.00
_cell.angle_gamma   90.00
#
_symmetry.space_group_name_H-M   'P 1'
#
loop_
_entity.id
_entity.type
_entity.pdbx_description
1 polymer ?
#
loop_
_entity_poly.entity_id
_entity_poly.type
_entity_poly.pdbx_seq_one_letter_code
_entity_poly.pdbx_strand_id
1 'polypeptide(L)'
;MPITPDSLPPETFDQVYRRLLRALRRKKGFGLFFVVQSDYRQVKQIIEQLRRDLPQKKLSLLQIERETQKVYDQIAELREQEGFDILVIRGIKQALYEYEDTKRLSGWSSTEIYTYSWKGVPPILSHLNQQRERFGTDFPCSFVFVIPAFVLNYFIQRAPDFFDWRSGLFHFPLTEEERQFKLEELSIGDFQHYLNLTPEERVIKTLKLNDLLDDSSNSLETTANLRFEHGLLFLSGNNYEKAIASCDQAIALNPDDYGAWNIRGIALTNLERYEEAIASFEQAIALNPDDYQAWYNRGVALGNLERYEEAIVSFDQAITLNPDNYEAWYNRGIALRELERYEEAAVSFDQAITLNPDNYKAWNNHGIALENLERYEEATVSFDQAITLNPDSFASY
;
A
#
# COMPACT_ATOMS: atom_id res chain seq x y z
N MET A 1 -23.64 -3.79 33.20
CA MET A 1 -22.66 -4.19 32.18
C MET A 1 -21.51 -3.21 32.27
N PRO A 2 -20.24 -3.63 32.37
CA PRO A 2 -19.13 -2.70 32.32
C PRO A 2 -19.09 -2.10 30.91
N ILE A 3 -19.04 -0.77 30.84
CA ILE A 3 -18.86 -0.02 29.60
C ILE A 3 -17.44 -0.33 29.11
N THR A 4 -17.31 -1.05 28.01
CA THR A 4 -16.01 -1.25 27.36
C THR A 4 -15.57 0.07 26.71
N PRO A 5 -14.27 0.38 26.62
CA PRO A 5 -13.77 1.62 26.00
C PRO A 5 -14.28 1.87 24.56
N ASP A 6 -14.66 0.81 23.85
CA ASP A 6 -15.15 0.85 22.47
C ASP A 6 -16.64 1.28 22.32
N SER A 7 -17.35 1.58 23.44
CA SER A 7 -18.78 1.90 23.42
C SER A 7 -19.10 3.42 23.45
N LEU A 8 -18.10 4.28 23.52
CA LEU A 8 -18.32 5.73 23.49
C LEU A 8 -18.33 6.24 22.04
N PRO A 9 -19.29 7.12 21.68
CA PRO A 9 -19.28 7.73 20.35
C PRO A 9 -17.96 8.49 20.15
N PRO A 10 -17.42 8.52 18.92
CA PRO A 10 -16.19 9.23 18.62
C PRO A 10 -16.31 10.71 19.01
N GLU A 11 -15.23 11.27 19.55
CA GLU A 11 -15.21 12.68 19.95
C GLU A 11 -15.39 13.59 18.72
N THR A 12 -16.22 14.63 18.87
CA THR A 12 -16.38 15.65 17.82
C THR A 12 -15.18 16.60 17.78
N PHE A 13 -15.00 17.30 16.66
CA PHE A 13 -13.99 18.35 16.49
C PHE A 13 -14.00 19.34 17.66
N ASP A 14 -15.19 19.84 18.04
CA ASP A 14 -15.34 20.82 19.12
C ASP A 14 -14.96 20.26 20.49
N GLN A 15 -15.21 18.99 20.74
CA GLN A 15 -14.81 18.35 22.00
C GLN A 15 -13.29 18.26 22.11
N VAL A 16 -12.62 17.79 21.05
CA VAL A 16 -11.16 17.69 20.99
C VAL A 16 -10.54 19.09 21.05
N TYR A 17 -11.07 20.05 20.30
CA TYR A 17 -10.58 21.43 20.31
C TYR A 17 -10.67 22.05 21.72
N ARG A 18 -11.80 21.92 22.43
CA ARG A 18 -11.95 22.41 23.80
C ARG A 18 -10.96 21.77 24.79
N ARG A 19 -10.60 20.51 24.58
CA ARG A 19 -9.59 19.82 25.38
C ARG A 19 -8.20 20.42 25.13
N LEU A 20 -7.81 20.58 23.86
CA LEU A 20 -6.56 21.21 23.44
C LEU A 20 -6.46 22.62 23.98
N LEU A 21 -7.50 23.44 23.81
CA LEU A 21 -7.56 24.82 24.29
C LEU A 21 -7.37 24.90 25.81
N ARG A 22 -8.05 24.04 26.58
CA ARG A 22 -7.90 23.97 28.05
C ARG A 22 -6.49 23.58 28.46
N ALA A 23 -5.88 22.61 27.75
CA ALA A 23 -4.53 22.16 28.02
C ALA A 23 -3.51 23.30 27.80
N LEU A 24 -3.61 24.01 26.67
CA LEU A 24 -2.74 25.14 26.33
C LEU A 24 -2.94 26.34 27.26
N ARG A 25 -4.17 26.62 27.72
CA ARG A 25 -4.43 27.70 28.71
C ARG A 25 -3.78 27.43 30.06
N ARG A 26 -3.84 26.19 30.53
CA ARG A 26 -3.35 25.80 31.87
C ARG A 26 -1.86 25.61 31.92
N LYS A 27 -1.23 25.32 30.79
CA LYS A 27 0.20 25.02 30.76
C LYS A 27 1.04 26.27 30.98
N LYS A 28 1.90 26.21 32.00
CA LYS A 28 2.96 27.19 32.27
C LYS A 28 4.31 26.53 32.00
N GLY A 29 5.23 27.28 31.40
CA GLY A 29 6.54 26.76 31.02
C GLY A 29 6.48 25.78 29.84
N PHE A 30 7.43 24.87 29.80
CA PHE A 30 7.53 23.89 28.71
C PHE A 30 6.30 22.98 28.63
N GLY A 31 5.77 22.79 27.44
CA GLY A 31 4.71 21.84 27.13
C GLY A 31 4.85 21.26 25.75
N LEU A 32 4.67 19.95 25.61
CA LEU A 32 4.75 19.24 24.36
C LEU A 32 3.40 18.60 24.04
N PHE A 33 2.77 19.03 22.95
CA PHE A 33 1.43 18.59 22.53
C PHE A 33 1.47 18.05 21.12
N PHE A 34 0.80 16.91 20.90
CA PHE A 34 0.64 16.33 19.58
C PHE A 34 -0.82 16.46 19.14
N VAL A 35 -1.02 17.05 17.98
CA VAL A 35 -2.31 17.16 17.29
C VAL A 35 -2.25 16.26 16.07
N VAL A 36 -3.04 15.20 16.09
CA VAL A 36 -3.14 14.26 15.00
C VAL A 36 -4.21 14.75 14.05
N GLN A 37 -3.77 15.27 12.90
CA GLN A 37 -4.61 15.75 11.82
C GLN A 37 -3.79 15.86 10.52
N SER A 38 -4.30 15.30 9.43
CA SER A 38 -3.66 15.33 8.12
C SER A 38 -4.24 16.37 7.17
N ASP A 39 -5.47 16.83 7.40
CA ASP A 39 -6.13 17.80 6.54
C ASP A 39 -5.66 19.22 6.78
N TYR A 40 -5.20 19.87 5.71
CA TYR A 40 -4.69 21.24 5.76
C TYR A 40 -5.76 22.27 6.18
N ARG A 41 -7.03 22.10 5.77
CA ARG A 41 -8.12 23.04 6.07
C ARG A 41 -8.45 23.00 7.54
N GLN A 42 -8.57 21.80 8.13
CA GLN A 42 -8.79 21.66 9.58
C GLN A 42 -7.60 22.18 10.39
N VAL A 43 -6.36 21.88 9.96
CA VAL A 43 -5.16 22.45 10.61
C VAL A 43 -5.19 23.97 10.60
N LYS A 44 -5.53 24.58 9.48
CA LYS A 44 -5.70 26.04 9.38
C LYS A 44 -6.79 26.55 10.32
N GLN A 45 -7.94 25.88 10.37
CA GLN A 45 -9.04 26.20 11.28
C GLN A 45 -8.60 26.13 12.75
N ILE A 46 -7.92 25.06 13.16
CA ILE A 46 -7.38 24.91 14.52
C ILE A 46 -6.48 26.09 14.88
N ILE A 47 -5.55 26.45 14.01
CA ILE A 47 -4.60 27.53 14.23
C ILE A 47 -5.32 28.88 14.35
N GLU A 48 -6.26 29.18 13.47
CA GLU A 48 -7.05 30.43 13.48
C GLU A 48 -7.93 30.53 14.73
N GLN A 49 -8.55 29.43 15.15
CA GLN A 49 -9.30 29.38 16.40
C GLN A 49 -8.41 29.56 17.63
N LEU A 50 -7.24 28.94 17.68
CA LEU A 50 -6.28 29.11 18.77
C LEU A 50 -5.81 30.58 18.89
N ARG A 51 -5.55 31.26 17.77
CA ARG A 51 -5.19 32.68 17.77
C ARG A 51 -6.31 33.56 18.35
N ARG A 52 -7.55 33.23 18.02
CA ARG A 52 -8.75 33.93 18.48
C ARG A 52 -9.01 33.73 19.98
N ASP A 53 -8.90 32.47 20.41
CA ASP A 53 -9.28 32.03 21.75
C ASP A 53 -8.16 32.19 22.78
N LEU A 54 -6.90 32.46 22.34
CA LEU A 54 -5.72 32.73 23.18
C LEU A 54 -5.03 34.06 22.82
N PRO A 55 -5.77 35.19 22.80
CA PRO A 55 -5.21 36.48 22.35
C PRO A 55 -4.06 36.99 23.23
N GLN A 56 -3.95 36.49 24.46
CA GLN A 56 -2.89 36.82 25.40
C GLN A 56 -1.58 36.01 25.19
N LYS A 57 -1.60 35.00 24.31
CA LYS A 57 -0.44 34.17 23.99
C LYS A 57 0.02 34.41 22.55
N LYS A 58 1.28 34.71 22.37
CA LYS A 58 1.86 34.85 21.04
C LYS A 58 2.04 33.47 20.41
N LEU A 59 1.32 33.21 19.31
CA LEU A 59 1.34 31.96 18.54
C LEU A 59 2.13 32.15 17.26
N SER A 60 3.26 31.42 17.13
CA SER A 60 4.09 31.36 15.93
C SER A 60 3.97 30.01 15.24
N LEU A 61 4.35 29.96 13.97
CA LEU A 61 4.30 28.77 13.12
C LEU A 61 5.71 28.44 12.61
N LEU A 62 6.07 27.16 12.68
CA LEU A 62 7.27 26.63 12.06
C LEU A 62 6.85 25.55 11.05
N GLN A 63 7.21 25.76 9.78
CA GLN A 63 7.06 24.79 8.74
C GLN A 63 8.36 24.01 8.59
N ILE A 64 8.30 22.69 8.76
CA ILE A 64 9.42 21.79 8.52
C ILE A 64 9.45 21.47 7.02
N GLU A 65 10.59 21.74 6.42
CA GLU A 65 10.84 21.42 5.01
C GLU A 65 11.49 20.03 4.87
N ARG A 66 11.56 19.55 3.64
CA ARG A 66 12.02 18.20 3.31
C ARG A 66 13.44 17.93 3.85
N GLU A 67 14.35 18.88 3.72
CA GLU A 67 15.76 18.74 4.08
C GLU A 67 16.06 19.06 5.55
N THR A 68 15.03 19.40 6.34
CA THR A 68 15.20 19.78 7.75
C THR A 68 15.64 18.60 8.60
N GLN A 69 16.82 18.69 9.18
CA GLN A 69 17.35 17.69 10.10
C GLN A 69 17.48 18.23 11.54
N LYS A 70 17.69 19.52 11.72
CA LYS A 70 17.99 20.18 13.01
C LYS A 70 16.88 21.16 13.41
N VAL A 71 15.78 20.61 13.93
CA VAL A 71 14.61 21.40 14.34
C VAL A 71 14.91 22.33 15.50
N TYR A 72 15.78 21.91 16.44
CA TYR A 72 16.15 22.73 17.60
C TYR A 72 16.76 24.08 17.18
N ASP A 73 17.68 24.05 16.23
CA ASP A 73 18.38 25.26 15.78
C ASP A 73 17.41 26.26 15.12
N GLN A 74 16.52 25.78 14.29
CA GLN A 74 15.46 26.61 13.67
C GLN A 74 14.50 27.22 14.70
N ILE A 75 14.17 26.48 15.75
CA ILE A 75 13.33 26.99 16.85
C ILE A 75 14.06 28.07 17.63
N ALA A 76 15.37 27.89 17.91
CA ALA A 76 16.19 28.88 18.61
C ALA A 76 16.27 30.18 17.82
N GLU A 77 16.56 30.12 16.52
CA GLU A 77 16.59 31.29 15.62
C GLU A 77 15.23 31.99 15.56
N LEU A 78 14.14 31.27 15.42
CA LEU A 78 12.79 31.83 15.37
C LEU A 78 12.46 32.55 16.71
N ARG A 79 12.89 31.97 17.83
CA ARG A 79 12.65 32.54 19.13
C ARG A 79 13.43 33.87 19.35
N GLU A 80 14.66 33.96 18.87
CA GLU A 80 15.44 35.18 18.89
C GLU A 80 14.83 36.29 18.02
N GLN A 81 14.25 35.91 16.88
CA GLN A 81 13.67 36.88 15.94
C GLN A 81 12.35 37.47 16.43
N GLU A 82 11.43 36.63 16.91
CA GLU A 82 10.07 37.11 17.21
C GLU A 82 9.51 36.72 18.58
N GLY A 83 10.12 35.78 19.28
CA GLY A 83 9.59 35.24 20.55
C GLY A 83 8.18 34.62 20.39
N PHE A 84 7.84 33.67 21.21
CA PHE A 84 6.50 33.04 21.20
C PHE A 84 6.16 32.34 22.52
N ASP A 85 4.85 32.18 22.82
CA ASP A 85 4.33 31.39 23.93
C ASP A 85 3.87 30.02 23.48
N ILE A 86 3.41 29.93 22.22
CA ILE A 86 2.99 28.69 21.56
C ILE A 86 3.67 28.63 20.19
N LEU A 87 4.37 27.54 19.91
CA LEU A 87 4.91 27.26 18.59
C LEU A 87 4.19 26.06 17.99
N VAL A 88 3.49 26.29 16.88
CA VAL A 88 2.89 25.21 16.09
C VAL A 88 3.89 24.75 15.03
N ILE A 89 4.25 23.47 15.08
CA ILE A 89 5.22 22.83 14.19
C ILE A 89 4.47 21.88 13.27
N ARG A 90 4.65 22.04 11.97
CA ARG A 90 4.02 21.21 10.94
C ARG A 90 5.01 20.84 9.84
N GLY A 91 4.68 19.87 8.99
CA GLY A 91 5.52 19.48 7.86
C GLY A 91 6.52 18.36 8.15
N ILE A 92 6.59 17.82 9.36
CA ILE A 92 7.53 16.73 9.74
C ILE A 92 7.41 15.52 8.79
N LYS A 93 6.21 15.24 8.27
CA LYS A 93 5.99 14.18 7.29
C LYS A 93 6.91 14.29 6.07
N GLN A 94 7.25 15.49 5.62
CA GLN A 94 8.10 15.72 4.45
C GLN A 94 9.54 15.26 4.69
N ALA A 95 10.09 15.56 5.85
CA ALA A 95 11.42 15.11 6.25
C ALA A 95 11.50 13.58 6.49
N LEU A 96 10.37 12.93 6.80
CA LEU A 96 10.29 11.49 6.92
C LEU A 96 10.24 10.80 5.53
N TYR A 97 9.56 11.39 4.55
CA TYR A 97 9.54 10.87 3.19
C TYR A 97 10.93 10.78 2.57
N GLU A 98 11.74 11.84 2.71
CA GLU A 98 13.10 11.82 2.19
C GLU A 98 13.94 10.68 2.81
N TYR A 99 13.78 10.46 4.11
CA TYR A 99 14.47 9.37 4.78
C TYR A 99 14.08 7.99 4.22
N GLU A 100 12.81 7.74 3.97
CA GLU A 100 12.33 6.48 3.39
C GLU A 100 12.83 6.30 1.95
N ASP A 101 12.81 7.36 1.14
CA ASP A 101 13.31 7.35 -0.24
C ASP A 101 14.82 7.03 -0.27
N THR A 102 15.61 7.67 0.59
CA THR A 102 17.07 7.43 0.67
C THR A 102 17.38 5.98 1.06
N LYS A 103 16.60 5.38 1.96
CA LYS A 103 16.80 3.98 2.37
C LYS A 103 16.48 2.99 1.26
N ARG A 104 15.45 3.26 0.47
CA ARG A 104 15.09 2.43 -0.70
C ARG A 104 16.13 2.49 -1.80
N LEU A 105 16.65 3.68 -2.11
CA LEU A 105 17.75 3.87 -3.04
C LEU A 105 19.02 3.13 -2.60
N SER A 106 19.19 2.90 -1.28
CA SER A 106 20.28 2.12 -0.69
C SER A 106 19.99 0.61 -0.64
N GLY A 107 18.92 0.14 -1.30
CA GLY A 107 18.59 -1.28 -1.43
C GLY A 107 17.90 -1.90 -0.20
N TRP A 108 17.40 -1.10 0.74
CA TRP A 108 16.66 -1.61 1.90
C TRP A 108 15.25 -2.03 1.52
N SER A 109 14.86 -3.25 1.89
CA SER A 109 13.49 -3.70 1.76
C SER A 109 12.56 -2.92 2.71
N SER A 110 11.26 -2.86 2.37
CA SER A 110 10.27 -2.23 3.24
C SER A 110 10.26 -2.83 4.65
N THR A 111 10.51 -4.14 4.76
CA THR A 111 10.59 -4.85 6.04
C THR A 111 11.78 -4.39 6.88
N GLU A 112 12.95 -4.17 6.25
CA GLU A 112 14.15 -3.67 6.95
C GLU A 112 14.01 -2.22 7.39
N ILE A 113 13.27 -1.40 6.63
CA ILE A 113 12.99 -0.01 7.03
C ILE A 113 12.11 0.04 8.28
N TYR A 114 11.15 -0.89 8.41
CA TYR A 114 10.19 -0.89 9.53
C TYR A 114 10.65 -1.69 10.76
N THR A 115 11.57 -2.65 10.62
CA THR A 115 11.82 -3.63 11.68
C THR A 115 13.06 -3.40 12.53
N TYR A 116 14.09 -2.61 12.14
CA TYR A 116 15.33 -2.64 12.94
C TYR A 116 16.21 -1.42 13.07
N SER A 117 16.70 -1.30 14.30
CA SER A 117 17.93 -0.75 14.90
C SER A 117 18.16 0.78 14.82
N TRP A 118 18.88 1.31 15.82
CA TRP A 118 19.36 2.69 15.96
C TRP A 118 20.01 3.28 14.69
N LYS A 119 20.50 2.46 13.78
CA LYS A 119 21.04 2.90 12.48
C LYS A 119 19.96 3.33 11.48
N GLY A 120 18.69 3.12 11.80
CA GLY A 120 17.53 3.38 10.97
C GLY A 120 16.56 4.45 11.48
N VAL A 121 16.97 5.36 12.39
CA VAL A 121 16.09 6.44 12.85
C VAL A 121 16.22 7.65 11.92
N PRO A 122 15.11 8.25 11.45
CA PRO A 122 15.15 9.48 10.68
C PRO A 122 15.95 10.57 11.40
N PRO A 123 16.84 11.31 10.73
CA PRO A 123 17.71 12.32 11.36
C PRO A 123 16.94 13.32 12.21
N ILE A 124 15.76 13.76 11.75
CA ILE A 124 14.90 14.69 12.48
C ILE A 124 14.40 14.10 13.81
N LEU A 125 13.98 12.83 13.85
CA LEU A 125 13.50 12.17 15.08
C LEU A 125 14.64 11.87 16.03
N SER A 126 15.79 11.44 15.48
CA SER A 126 17.02 11.25 16.26
C SER A 126 17.45 12.55 16.94
N HIS A 127 17.41 13.65 16.19
CA HIS A 127 17.75 14.98 16.72
C HIS A 127 16.77 15.44 17.82
N LEU A 128 15.46 15.28 17.61
CA LEU A 128 14.46 15.60 18.64
C LEU A 128 14.69 14.79 19.92
N ASN A 129 14.96 13.51 19.79
CA ASN A 129 15.20 12.63 20.94
C ASN A 129 16.49 13.01 21.70
N GLN A 130 17.57 13.35 21.00
CA GLN A 130 18.85 13.78 21.58
C GLN A 130 18.76 15.14 22.27
N GLN A 131 17.96 16.06 21.73
CA GLN A 131 17.83 17.42 22.26
C GLN A 131 16.67 17.59 23.27
N ARG A 132 15.97 16.52 23.65
CA ARG A 132 14.75 16.57 24.47
C ARG A 132 14.90 17.41 25.76
N GLU A 133 16.00 17.23 26.49
CA GLU A 133 16.24 17.95 27.75
C GLU A 133 16.44 19.46 27.51
N ARG A 134 17.13 19.84 26.44
CA ARG A 134 17.30 21.22 26.03
C ARG A 134 16.00 21.90 25.65
N PHE A 135 15.06 21.16 25.00
CA PHE A 135 13.73 21.70 24.75
C PHE A 135 13.02 22.15 26.04
N GLY A 136 13.13 21.34 27.09
CA GLY A 136 12.51 21.64 28.38
C GLY A 136 13.17 22.81 29.15
N THR A 137 14.50 22.94 29.02
CA THR A 137 15.29 24.00 29.75
C THR A 137 15.30 25.33 29.00
N ASP A 138 15.50 25.28 27.67
CA ASP A 138 15.78 26.48 26.88
C ASP A 138 14.51 27.16 26.37
N PHE A 139 13.38 26.42 26.28
CA PHE A 139 12.12 26.91 25.74
C PHE A 139 10.97 26.80 26.75
N PRO A 140 10.76 27.78 27.64
CA PRO A 140 9.59 27.78 28.55
C PRO A 140 8.30 28.15 27.82
N CYS A 141 7.92 27.39 26.82
CA CYS A 141 6.75 27.63 25.95
C CYS A 141 6.05 26.31 25.60
N SER A 142 4.94 26.38 24.90
CA SER A 142 4.19 25.21 24.45
C SER A 142 4.49 24.91 22.98
N PHE A 143 4.90 23.69 22.68
CA PHE A 143 5.04 23.16 21.32
C PHE A 143 3.81 22.36 20.96
N VAL A 144 3.27 22.60 19.76
CA VAL A 144 2.13 21.87 19.20
C VAL A 144 2.57 21.25 17.87
N PHE A 145 2.91 19.97 17.90
CA PHE A 145 3.25 19.22 16.71
C PHE A 145 1.97 18.77 16.00
N VAL A 146 1.75 19.30 14.81
CA VAL A 146 0.63 18.88 13.96
C VAL A 146 1.13 17.82 12.98
N ILE A 147 0.67 16.61 13.14
CA ILE A 147 1.18 15.43 12.45
C ILE A 147 0.03 14.53 11.96
N PRO A 148 0.19 13.82 10.84
CA PRO A 148 -0.71 12.72 10.49
C PRO A 148 -0.51 11.50 11.40
N ALA A 149 -1.49 10.58 11.42
CA ALA A 149 -1.49 9.41 12.30
C ALA A 149 -0.24 8.53 12.12
N PHE A 150 0.18 8.29 10.88
CA PHE A 150 1.37 7.49 10.63
C PHE A 150 2.66 8.10 11.22
N VAL A 151 2.79 9.43 11.23
CA VAL A 151 3.94 10.13 11.84
C VAL A 151 3.95 9.94 13.36
N LEU A 152 2.77 9.87 13.98
CA LEU A 152 2.65 9.55 15.40
C LEU A 152 3.29 8.19 15.73
N ASN A 153 3.05 7.17 14.89
CA ASN A 153 3.66 5.85 15.06
C ASN A 153 5.19 5.90 14.97
N TYR A 154 5.74 6.75 14.09
CA TYR A 154 7.19 7.00 14.06
C TYR A 154 7.72 7.62 15.36
N PHE A 155 7.02 8.60 15.94
CA PHE A 155 7.42 9.17 17.22
C PHE A 155 7.41 8.12 18.34
N ILE A 156 6.35 7.31 18.42
CA ILE A 156 6.23 6.25 19.43
C ILE A 156 7.36 5.22 19.30
N GLN A 157 7.68 4.80 18.09
CA GLN A 157 8.66 3.74 17.83
C GLN A 157 10.11 4.22 17.75
N ARG A 158 10.35 5.43 17.25
CA ARG A 158 11.68 5.93 16.87
C ARG A 158 12.19 7.11 17.68
N ALA A 159 11.31 7.80 18.40
CA ALA A 159 11.65 8.85 19.33
C ALA A 159 10.86 8.73 20.63
N PRO A 160 10.84 7.53 21.28
CA PRO A 160 10.01 7.29 22.45
C PRO A 160 10.31 8.25 23.60
N ASP A 161 11.57 8.53 23.89
CA ASP A 161 11.96 9.41 24.99
C ASP A 161 11.46 10.85 24.78
N PHE A 162 11.48 11.36 23.53
CA PHE A 162 10.90 12.66 23.21
C PHE A 162 9.38 12.63 23.30
N PHE A 163 8.76 11.55 22.80
CA PHE A 163 7.31 11.39 22.82
C PHE A 163 6.76 11.25 24.25
N ASP A 164 7.51 10.60 25.14
CA ASP A 164 7.10 10.42 26.55
C ASP A 164 7.02 11.72 27.35
N TRP A 165 7.69 12.77 26.88
CA TRP A 165 7.58 14.12 27.46
C TRP A 165 6.29 14.86 27.07
N ARG A 166 5.40 14.23 26.29
CA ARG A 166 4.15 14.84 25.86
C ARG A 166 3.27 15.25 27.04
N SER A 167 2.75 16.46 26.91
CA SER A 167 1.78 17.03 27.82
C SER A 167 0.33 16.72 27.41
N GLY A 168 0.12 16.27 26.15
CA GLY A 168 -1.17 15.87 25.63
C GLY A 168 -1.12 15.36 24.19
N LEU A 169 -2.07 14.51 23.86
CA LEU A 169 -2.29 13.95 22.52
C LEU A 169 -3.78 14.17 22.14
N PHE A 170 -4.00 14.73 20.96
CA PHE A 170 -5.32 15.16 20.49
C PHE A 170 -5.56 14.67 19.07
N HIS A 171 -6.47 13.70 18.91
CA HIS A 171 -6.91 13.19 17.63
C HIS A 171 -8.12 13.97 17.16
N PHE A 172 -7.98 14.69 16.06
CA PHE A 172 -9.11 15.40 15.44
C PHE A 172 -9.74 14.51 14.39
N PRO A 173 -11.07 14.29 14.44
CA PRO A 173 -11.77 13.51 13.43
C PRO A 173 -11.76 14.24 12.09
N LEU A 174 -11.73 13.48 10.98
CA LEU A 174 -12.00 14.04 9.66
C LEU A 174 -13.46 14.46 9.55
N THR A 175 -13.76 15.52 8.82
CA THR A 175 -15.15 15.82 8.42
C THR A 175 -15.64 14.78 7.41
N GLU A 176 -16.97 14.60 7.30
CA GLU A 176 -17.55 13.67 6.32
C GLU A 176 -17.19 14.09 4.88
N GLU A 177 -17.21 15.38 4.57
CA GLU A 177 -16.80 15.90 3.26
C GLU A 177 -15.33 15.60 2.95
N GLU A 178 -14.45 15.78 3.92
CA GLU A 178 -13.01 15.47 3.78
C GLU A 178 -12.76 13.98 3.62
N ARG A 179 -13.53 13.16 4.35
CA ARG A 179 -13.48 11.71 4.24
C ARG A 179 -13.89 11.26 2.84
N GLN A 180 -15.04 11.74 2.37
CA GLN A 180 -15.54 11.42 1.04
C GLN A 180 -14.56 11.84 -0.05
N PHE A 181 -14.03 13.06 0.03
CA PHE A 181 -13.02 13.55 -0.92
C PHE A 181 -11.76 12.67 -0.93
N LYS A 182 -11.26 12.27 0.25
CA LYS A 182 -10.10 11.36 0.33
C LYS A 182 -10.42 9.95 -0.18
N LEU A 183 -11.61 9.44 0.10
CA LEU A 183 -12.06 8.15 -0.40
C LEU A 183 -12.18 8.18 -1.94
N GLU A 184 -12.77 9.22 -2.51
CA GLU A 184 -12.86 9.40 -3.97
C GLU A 184 -11.46 9.52 -4.62
N GLU A 185 -10.52 10.23 -4.01
CA GLU A 185 -9.13 10.34 -4.49
C GLU A 185 -8.39 8.99 -4.46
N LEU A 186 -8.75 8.10 -3.53
CA LEU A 186 -8.08 6.81 -3.33
C LEU A 186 -8.79 5.63 -3.99
N SER A 187 -10.11 5.72 -4.20
CA SER A 187 -10.97 4.65 -4.74
C SER A 187 -10.85 4.51 -6.27
N ILE A 188 -9.65 4.45 -6.79
CA ILE A 188 -9.45 4.20 -8.22
C ILE A 188 -8.99 2.75 -8.37
N GLY A 189 -9.75 1.77 -7.89
CA GLY A 189 -9.49 0.33 -7.89
C GLY A 189 -9.03 -0.33 -9.19
N ASP A 190 -8.33 0.40 -10.06
CA ASP A 190 -7.71 -0.13 -11.27
C ASP A 190 -6.27 -0.58 -10.96
N PHE A 191 -6.06 -1.90 -10.95
CA PHE A 191 -4.75 -2.49 -10.75
C PHE A 191 -3.71 -1.98 -11.76
N GLN A 192 -4.11 -1.69 -13.00
CA GLN A 192 -3.24 -1.11 -14.02
C GLN A 192 -2.71 0.27 -13.60
N HIS A 193 -3.53 1.08 -12.96
CA HIS A 193 -3.09 2.34 -12.39
C HIS A 193 -1.98 2.13 -11.34
N TYR A 194 -2.13 1.14 -10.47
CA TYR A 194 -1.11 0.83 -9.44
C TYR A 194 0.20 0.31 -10.01
N LEU A 195 0.16 -0.46 -11.09
CA LEU A 195 1.37 -0.94 -11.78
C LEU A 195 2.21 0.21 -12.33
N ASN A 196 1.58 1.30 -12.76
CA ASN A 196 2.24 2.46 -13.35
C ASN A 196 2.77 3.47 -12.31
N LEU A 197 2.47 3.30 -11.03
CA LEU A 197 2.98 4.18 -9.97
C LEU A 197 4.48 4.02 -9.78
N THR A 198 5.17 5.14 -9.63
CA THR A 198 6.56 5.14 -9.16
C THR A 198 6.65 4.63 -7.72
N PRO A 199 7.83 4.19 -7.26
CA PRO A 199 8.03 3.80 -5.87
C PRO A 199 7.60 4.89 -4.87
N GLU A 200 7.90 6.16 -5.15
CA GLU A 200 7.51 7.29 -4.32
C GLU A 200 5.99 7.47 -4.26
N GLU A 201 5.30 7.39 -5.40
CA GLU A 201 3.84 7.52 -5.46
C GLU A 201 3.16 6.38 -4.69
N ARG A 202 3.68 5.14 -4.76
CA ARG A 202 3.19 4.01 -3.96
C ARG A 202 3.31 4.28 -2.46
N VAL A 203 4.44 4.84 -2.01
CA VAL A 203 4.62 5.22 -0.60
C VAL A 203 3.60 6.26 -0.18
N ILE A 204 3.46 7.34 -0.96
CA ILE A 204 2.51 8.42 -0.67
C ILE A 204 1.08 7.85 -0.57
N LYS A 205 0.70 6.97 -1.50
CA LYS A 205 -0.62 6.34 -1.51
C LYS A 205 -0.81 5.40 -0.30
N THR A 206 0.22 4.60 0.04
CA THR A 206 0.22 3.76 1.24
C THR A 206 -0.03 4.59 2.51
N LEU A 207 0.65 5.73 2.63
CA LEU A 207 0.50 6.60 3.80
C LEU A 207 -0.88 7.27 3.87
N LYS A 208 -1.44 7.67 2.72
CA LYS A 208 -2.81 8.19 2.63
C LYS A 208 -3.85 7.12 3.03
N LEU A 209 -3.67 5.87 2.58
CA LEU A 209 -4.52 4.74 2.97
C LEU A 209 -4.43 4.46 4.48
N ASN A 210 -3.23 4.47 5.05
CA ASN A 210 -3.03 4.29 6.49
C ASN A 210 -3.71 5.40 7.30
N ASP A 211 -3.59 6.67 6.88
CA ASP A 211 -4.27 7.79 7.54
C ASP A 211 -5.80 7.62 7.58
N LEU A 212 -6.38 7.05 6.51
CA LEU A 212 -7.82 6.74 6.46
C LEU A 212 -8.16 5.51 7.31
N LEU A 213 -7.34 4.47 7.28
CA LEU A 213 -7.54 3.26 8.07
C LEU A 213 -7.46 3.51 9.59
N ASP A 214 -6.68 4.50 10.02
CA ASP A 214 -6.57 4.91 11.42
C ASP A 214 -7.76 5.75 11.90
N ASP A 215 -8.68 6.16 11.00
CA ASP A 215 -9.89 6.88 11.38
C ASP A 215 -10.92 5.91 11.98
N SER A 216 -11.13 6.00 13.28
CA SER A 216 -12.06 5.16 14.04
C SER A 216 -13.54 5.35 13.66
N SER A 217 -13.86 6.32 12.82
CA SER A 217 -15.22 6.59 12.34
C SER A 217 -15.58 5.86 11.03
N ASN A 218 -14.65 5.09 10.46
CA ASN A 218 -14.91 4.28 9.27
C ASN A 218 -15.96 3.20 9.54
N SER A 219 -16.86 3.00 8.56
CA SER A 219 -17.72 1.82 8.56
C SER A 219 -16.87 0.54 8.31
N LEU A 220 -17.41 -0.61 8.66
CA LEU A 220 -16.77 -1.90 8.35
C LEU A 220 -16.55 -2.06 6.85
N GLU A 221 -17.53 -1.67 6.04
CA GLU A 221 -17.45 -1.68 4.58
C GLU A 221 -16.34 -0.77 4.06
N THR A 222 -16.26 0.47 4.54
CA THR A 222 -15.19 1.41 4.16
C THR A 222 -13.82 0.84 4.54
N THR A 223 -13.71 0.26 5.73
CA THR A 223 -12.44 -0.34 6.19
C THR A 223 -12.06 -1.54 5.32
N ALA A 224 -13.01 -2.40 4.94
CA ALA A 224 -12.77 -3.53 4.05
C ALA A 224 -12.24 -3.04 2.68
N ASN A 225 -12.90 -2.06 2.08
CA ASN A 225 -12.50 -1.48 0.79
C ASN A 225 -11.09 -0.86 0.86
N LEU A 226 -10.78 -0.10 1.91
CA LEU A 226 -9.42 0.46 2.11
C LEU A 226 -8.36 -0.63 2.29
N ARG A 227 -8.69 -1.75 2.94
CA ARG A 227 -7.80 -2.90 3.09
C ARG A 227 -7.58 -3.62 1.76
N PHE A 228 -8.62 -3.75 0.95
CA PHE A 228 -8.51 -4.28 -0.41
C PHE A 228 -7.60 -3.41 -1.29
N GLU A 229 -7.81 -2.09 -1.30
CA GLU A 229 -6.96 -1.13 -2.00
C GLU A 229 -5.48 -1.22 -1.55
N HIS A 230 -5.27 -1.42 -0.26
CA HIS A 230 -3.93 -1.63 0.29
C HIS A 230 -3.29 -2.94 -0.21
N GLY A 231 -4.10 -4.00 -0.35
CA GLY A 231 -3.69 -5.28 -0.96
C GLY A 231 -3.23 -5.11 -2.41
N LEU A 232 -4.02 -4.42 -3.24
CA LEU A 232 -3.68 -4.09 -4.63
C LEU A 232 -2.38 -3.30 -4.73
N LEU A 233 -2.22 -2.29 -3.88
CA LEU A 233 -1.04 -1.43 -3.87
C LEU A 233 0.23 -2.21 -3.49
N PHE A 234 0.15 -3.10 -2.50
CA PHE A 234 1.27 -3.95 -2.12
C PHE A 234 1.59 -5.00 -3.18
N LEU A 235 0.57 -5.60 -3.81
CA LEU A 235 0.75 -6.53 -4.92
C LEU A 235 1.50 -5.86 -6.08
N SER A 236 1.08 -4.65 -6.49
CA SER A 236 1.73 -3.90 -7.56
C SER A 236 3.18 -3.52 -7.26
N GLY A 237 3.54 -3.44 -5.98
CA GLY A 237 4.91 -3.21 -5.49
C GLY A 237 5.70 -4.48 -5.19
N ASN A 238 5.21 -5.67 -5.58
CA ASN A 238 5.80 -6.98 -5.31
C ASN A 238 6.00 -7.27 -3.80
N ASN A 239 5.19 -6.66 -2.93
CA ASN A 239 5.23 -6.92 -1.50
C ASN A 239 4.12 -7.91 -1.13
N TYR A 240 4.33 -9.16 -1.53
CA TYR A 240 3.31 -10.19 -1.52
C TYR A 240 2.79 -10.55 -0.12
N GLU A 241 3.66 -10.61 0.89
CA GLU A 241 3.25 -10.90 2.28
C GLU A 241 2.33 -9.81 2.84
N LYS A 242 2.62 -8.53 2.54
CA LYS A 242 1.75 -7.44 2.96
C LYS A 242 0.45 -7.40 2.17
N ALA A 243 0.50 -7.77 0.89
CA ALA A 243 -0.71 -7.90 0.07
C ALA A 243 -1.65 -8.96 0.68
N ILE A 244 -1.12 -10.15 1.03
CA ILE A 244 -1.87 -11.22 1.69
C ILE A 244 -2.46 -10.72 3.01
N ALA A 245 -1.65 -10.10 3.89
CA ALA A 245 -2.12 -9.62 5.19
C ALA A 245 -3.23 -8.57 5.06
N SER A 246 -3.16 -7.70 4.04
CA SER A 246 -4.20 -6.69 3.76
C SER A 246 -5.47 -7.33 3.23
N CYS A 247 -5.35 -8.30 2.31
CA CYS A 247 -6.49 -9.05 1.80
C CYS A 247 -7.15 -9.91 2.89
N ASP A 248 -6.38 -10.56 3.77
CA ASP A 248 -6.91 -11.31 4.92
C ASP A 248 -7.78 -10.42 5.82
N GLN A 249 -7.34 -9.16 6.04
CA GLN A 249 -8.12 -8.20 6.82
C GLN A 249 -9.37 -7.71 6.06
N ALA A 250 -9.29 -7.50 4.74
CA ALA A 250 -10.45 -7.17 3.92
C ALA A 250 -11.49 -8.31 3.94
N ILE A 251 -11.06 -9.54 3.74
CA ILE A 251 -11.89 -10.75 3.76
C ILE A 251 -12.53 -10.97 5.14
N ALA A 252 -11.80 -10.72 6.22
CA ALA A 252 -12.36 -10.83 7.58
C ALA A 252 -13.51 -9.84 7.83
N LEU A 253 -13.50 -8.68 7.17
CA LEU A 253 -14.55 -7.65 7.26
C LEU A 253 -15.66 -7.84 6.22
N ASN A 254 -15.32 -8.29 5.02
CA ASN A 254 -16.23 -8.59 3.93
C ASN A 254 -15.83 -9.92 3.26
N PRO A 255 -16.35 -11.06 3.75
CA PRO A 255 -16.03 -12.38 3.19
C PRO A 255 -16.50 -12.58 1.73
N ASP A 256 -17.47 -11.78 1.28
CA ASP A 256 -18.06 -11.89 -0.05
C ASP A 256 -17.29 -11.06 -1.12
N ASP A 257 -16.16 -10.47 -0.77
CA ASP A 257 -15.29 -9.74 -1.70
C ASP A 257 -14.43 -10.72 -2.53
N TYR A 258 -14.95 -11.12 -3.70
CA TYR A 258 -14.22 -12.00 -4.62
C TYR A 258 -12.90 -11.40 -5.10
N GLY A 259 -12.83 -10.07 -5.23
CA GLY A 259 -11.60 -9.35 -5.62
C GLY A 259 -10.49 -9.55 -4.60
N ALA A 260 -10.80 -9.43 -3.30
CA ALA A 260 -9.83 -9.64 -2.23
C ALA A 260 -9.31 -11.09 -2.21
N TRP A 261 -10.18 -12.07 -2.45
CA TRP A 261 -9.79 -13.47 -2.59
C TRP A 261 -8.88 -13.69 -3.81
N ASN A 262 -9.19 -13.09 -4.97
CA ASN A 262 -8.38 -13.20 -6.18
C ASN A 262 -6.99 -12.57 -5.98
N ILE A 263 -6.89 -11.35 -5.44
CA ILE A 263 -5.61 -10.67 -5.17
C ILE A 263 -4.75 -11.46 -4.16
N ARG A 264 -5.39 -12.03 -3.12
CA ARG A 264 -4.72 -12.92 -2.18
C ARG A 264 -4.10 -14.13 -2.90
N GLY A 265 -4.87 -14.77 -3.79
CA GLY A 265 -4.41 -15.90 -4.60
C GLY A 265 -3.23 -15.54 -5.50
N ILE A 266 -3.26 -14.39 -6.16
CA ILE A 266 -2.15 -13.91 -7.00
C ILE A 266 -0.88 -13.68 -6.16
N ALA A 267 -1.01 -13.05 -4.99
CA ALA A 267 0.12 -12.84 -4.09
C ALA A 267 0.73 -14.15 -3.58
N LEU A 268 -0.11 -15.14 -3.26
CA LEU A 268 0.31 -16.49 -2.86
C LEU A 268 1.01 -17.24 -4.00
N THR A 269 0.51 -17.12 -5.23
CA THR A 269 1.14 -17.71 -6.43
C THR A 269 2.56 -17.17 -6.63
N ASN A 270 2.75 -15.85 -6.45
CA ASN A 270 4.08 -15.23 -6.55
C ASN A 270 5.05 -15.64 -5.42
N LEU A 271 4.53 -16.13 -4.31
CA LEU A 271 5.33 -16.73 -3.22
C LEU A 271 5.45 -18.25 -3.35
N GLU A 272 5.04 -18.84 -4.47
CA GLU A 272 5.07 -20.28 -4.74
C GLU A 272 4.23 -21.11 -3.74
N ARG A 273 3.25 -20.46 -3.06
CA ARG A 273 2.32 -21.10 -2.12
C ARG A 273 1.06 -21.53 -2.87
N TYR A 274 1.23 -22.44 -3.83
CA TYR A 274 0.22 -22.74 -4.85
C TYR A 274 -1.06 -23.37 -4.29
N GLU A 275 -1.00 -24.25 -3.30
CA GLU A 275 -2.19 -24.87 -2.70
C GLU A 275 -3.07 -23.82 -2.01
N GLU A 276 -2.47 -22.87 -1.31
CA GLU A 276 -3.20 -21.79 -0.65
C GLU A 276 -3.75 -20.79 -1.70
N ALA A 277 -3.03 -20.59 -2.79
CA ALA A 277 -3.49 -19.78 -3.90
C ALA A 277 -4.75 -20.39 -4.57
N ILE A 278 -4.71 -21.70 -4.85
CA ILE A 278 -5.84 -22.44 -5.42
C ILE A 278 -7.08 -22.30 -4.50
N ALA A 279 -6.91 -22.50 -3.19
CA ALA A 279 -8.02 -22.33 -2.24
C ALA A 279 -8.61 -20.90 -2.28
N SER A 280 -7.75 -19.87 -2.45
CA SER A 280 -8.20 -18.48 -2.58
C SER A 280 -8.98 -18.25 -3.88
N PHE A 281 -8.48 -18.76 -5.01
CA PHE A 281 -9.18 -18.67 -6.29
C PHE A 281 -10.50 -19.43 -6.29
N GLU A 282 -10.59 -20.58 -5.62
CA GLU A 282 -11.84 -21.33 -5.47
C GLU A 282 -12.90 -20.53 -4.71
N GLN A 283 -12.51 -19.78 -3.67
CA GLN A 283 -13.43 -18.86 -3.00
C GLN A 283 -13.85 -17.70 -3.92
N ALA A 284 -12.90 -17.09 -4.65
CA ALA A 284 -13.23 -16.05 -5.63
C ALA A 284 -14.22 -16.54 -6.69
N ILE A 285 -14.00 -17.72 -7.26
CA ILE A 285 -14.85 -18.37 -8.25
C ILE A 285 -16.25 -18.71 -7.66
N ALA A 286 -16.30 -19.19 -6.42
CA ALA A 286 -17.57 -19.49 -5.76
C ALA A 286 -18.44 -18.24 -5.58
N LEU A 287 -17.81 -17.08 -5.33
CA LEU A 287 -18.48 -15.79 -5.18
C LEU A 287 -18.82 -15.13 -6.51
N ASN A 288 -17.94 -15.23 -7.49
CA ASN A 288 -18.15 -14.71 -8.85
C ASN A 288 -17.67 -15.73 -9.89
N PRO A 289 -18.55 -16.65 -10.33
CA PRO A 289 -18.21 -17.67 -11.33
C PRO A 289 -17.86 -17.11 -12.72
N ASP A 290 -18.26 -15.88 -13.01
CA ASP A 290 -18.06 -15.23 -14.31
C ASP A 290 -16.73 -14.45 -14.39
N ASP A 291 -15.91 -14.46 -13.34
CA ASP A 291 -14.58 -13.88 -13.35
C ASP A 291 -13.57 -14.81 -14.06
N TYR A 292 -13.33 -14.57 -15.34
CA TYR A 292 -12.37 -15.34 -16.12
C TYR A 292 -10.94 -15.26 -15.54
N GLN A 293 -10.59 -14.17 -14.85
CA GLN A 293 -9.26 -13.99 -14.27
C GLN A 293 -9.02 -14.96 -13.12
N ALA A 294 -10.01 -15.17 -12.26
CA ALA A 294 -9.91 -16.13 -11.17
C ALA A 294 -9.74 -17.57 -11.70
N TRP A 295 -10.48 -17.94 -12.75
CA TRP A 295 -10.32 -19.22 -13.42
C TRP A 295 -8.94 -19.37 -14.05
N TYR A 296 -8.46 -18.35 -14.78
CA TYR A 296 -7.14 -18.33 -15.39
C TYR A 296 -6.04 -18.50 -14.35
N ASN A 297 -6.06 -17.69 -13.28
CA ASN A 297 -5.06 -17.71 -12.21
C ASN A 297 -5.06 -19.06 -11.46
N ARG A 298 -6.24 -19.66 -11.23
CA ARG A 298 -6.34 -21.02 -10.69
C ARG A 298 -5.64 -22.03 -11.59
N GLY A 299 -5.86 -21.94 -12.91
CA GLY A 299 -5.19 -22.78 -13.89
C GLY A 299 -3.67 -22.65 -13.86
N VAL A 300 -3.17 -21.43 -13.73
CA VAL A 300 -1.73 -21.17 -13.60
C VAL A 300 -1.15 -21.79 -12.32
N ALA A 301 -1.83 -21.63 -11.18
CA ALA A 301 -1.38 -22.23 -9.91
C ALA A 301 -1.39 -23.77 -9.97
N LEU A 302 -2.42 -24.38 -10.58
CA LEU A 302 -2.51 -25.83 -10.80
C LEU A 302 -1.41 -26.33 -11.74
N GLY A 303 -1.13 -25.60 -12.82
CA GLY A 303 -0.04 -25.92 -13.74
C GLY A 303 1.34 -25.94 -13.07
N ASN A 304 1.59 -24.98 -12.15
CA ASN A 304 2.83 -24.97 -11.37
C ASN A 304 2.95 -26.14 -10.36
N LEU A 305 1.83 -26.76 -9.98
CA LEU A 305 1.79 -27.99 -9.18
C LEU A 305 1.77 -29.25 -10.05
N GLU A 306 1.95 -29.14 -11.36
CA GLU A 306 1.88 -30.24 -12.33
C GLU A 306 0.51 -30.96 -12.34
N ARG A 307 -0.55 -30.32 -11.83
CA ARG A 307 -1.94 -30.81 -11.84
C ARG A 307 -2.62 -30.42 -13.17
N TYR A 308 -2.05 -30.91 -14.28
CA TYR A 308 -2.34 -30.42 -15.63
C TYR A 308 -3.80 -30.65 -16.06
N GLU A 309 -4.41 -31.79 -15.72
CA GLU A 309 -5.81 -32.05 -16.07
C GLU A 309 -6.76 -31.02 -15.43
N GLU A 310 -6.52 -30.66 -14.16
CA GLU A 310 -7.33 -29.66 -13.47
C GLU A 310 -7.03 -28.25 -13.97
N ALA A 311 -5.78 -27.98 -14.36
CA ALA A 311 -5.38 -26.72 -14.99
C ALA A 311 -6.13 -26.51 -16.30
N ILE A 312 -6.23 -27.54 -17.16
CA ILE A 312 -6.95 -27.50 -18.43
C ILE A 312 -8.43 -27.16 -18.18
N VAL A 313 -9.09 -27.79 -17.21
CA VAL A 313 -10.48 -27.46 -16.86
C VAL A 313 -10.62 -25.99 -16.49
N SER A 314 -9.67 -25.43 -15.73
CA SER A 314 -9.70 -24.03 -15.33
C SER A 314 -9.47 -23.10 -16.53
N PHE A 315 -8.53 -23.41 -17.41
CA PHE A 315 -8.30 -22.65 -18.64
C PHE A 315 -9.50 -22.74 -19.61
N ASP A 316 -10.15 -23.90 -19.73
CA ASP A 316 -11.35 -24.06 -20.54
C ASP A 316 -12.49 -23.14 -20.07
N GLN A 317 -12.68 -22.99 -18.76
CA GLN A 317 -13.65 -22.05 -18.20
C GLN A 317 -13.24 -20.60 -18.46
N ALA A 318 -11.96 -20.25 -18.25
CA ALA A 318 -11.45 -18.91 -18.54
C ALA A 318 -11.65 -18.54 -20.02
N ILE A 319 -11.38 -19.46 -20.94
CA ILE A 319 -11.57 -19.29 -22.39
C ILE A 319 -13.06 -19.17 -22.74
N THR A 320 -13.93 -19.96 -22.10
CA THR A 320 -15.38 -19.88 -22.31
C THR A 320 -15.92 -18.50 -21.95
N LEU A 321 -15.42 -17.90 -20.87
CA LEU A 321 -15.81 -16.58 -20.39
C LEU A 321 -15.14 -15.44 -21.18
N ASN A 322 -13.90 -15.62 -21.58
CA ASN A 322 -13.15 -14.66 -22.40
C ASN A 322 -12.33 -15.38 -23.49
N PRO A 323 -12.93 -15.62 -24.67
CA PRO A 323 -12.27 -16.31 -25.78
C PRO A 323 -11.02 -15.58 -26.33
N ASP A 324 -10.91 -14.26 -26.11
CA ASP A 324 -9.81 -13.44 -26.61
C ASP A 324 -8.58 -13.44 -25.68
N ASN A 325 -8.64 -14.20 -24.59
CA ASN A 325 -7.49 -14.33 -23.69
C ASN A 325 -6.45 -15.30 -24.26
N TYR A 326 -5.46 -14.76 -25.00
CA TYR A 326 -4.39 -15.54 -25.61
C TYR A 326 -3.55 -16.29 -24.59
N GLU A 327 -3.38 -15.77 -23.37
CA GLU A 327 -2.59 -16.38 -22.30
C GLU A 327 -3.26 -17.66 -21.78
N ALA A 328 -4.59 -17.68 -21.70
CA ALA A 328 -5.33 -18.88 -21.32
C ALA A 328 -5.18 -19.98 -22.37
N TRP A 329 -5.29 -19.64 -23.66
CA TRP A 329 -5.03 -20.57 -24.76
C TRP A 329 -3.60 -21.11 -24.74
N TYR A 330 -2.62 -20.23 -24.55
CA TYR A 330 -1.22 -20.59 -24.48
C TYR A 330 -0.93 -21.55 -23.33
N ASN A 331 -1.37 -21.23 -22.11
CA ASN A 331 -1.13 -22.06 -20.92
C ASN A 331 -1.90 -23.39 -20.97
N ARG A 332 -3.11 -23.40 -21.56
CA ARG A 332 -3.82 -24.62 -21.88
C ARG A 332 -3.01 -25.52 -22.81
N GLY A 333 -2.41 -24.97 -23.86
CA GLY A 333 -1.53 -25.68 -24.76
C GLY A 333 -0.32 -26.28 -24.08
N ILE A 334 0.29 -25.55 -23.13
CA ILE A 334 1.41 -26.07 -22.30
C ILE A 334 0.92 -27.28 -21.48
N ALA A 335 -0.17 -27.15 -20.75
CA ALA A 335 -0.70 -28.24 -19.91
C ALA A 335 -1.04 -29.49 -20.73
N LEU A 336 -1.61 -29.30 -21.91
CA LEU A 336 -1.90 -30.40 -22.84
C LEU A 336 -0.63 -31.06 -23.37
N ARG A 337 0.41 -30.29 -23.69
CA ARG A 337 1.71 -30.81 -24.13
C ARG A 337 2.38 -31.66 -23.04
N GLU A 338 2.35 -31.20 -21.78
CA GLU A 338 2.90 -31.96 -20.64
C GLU A 338 2.15 -33.30 -20.42
N LEU A 339 0.89 -33.39 -20.83
CA LEU A 339 0.11 -34.63 -20.86
C LEU A 339 0.24 -35.42 -22.18
N GLU A 340 1.17 -35.04 -23.06
CA GLU A 340 1.40 -35.65 -24.38
C GLU A 340 0.16 -35.64 -25.30
N ARG A 341 -0.81 -34.73 -25.05
CA ARG A 341 -2.02 -34.50 -25.88
C ARG A 341 -1.70 -33.51 -26.99
N TYR A 342 -0.81 -33.88 -27.88
CA TYR A 342 -0.14 -32.97 -28.83
C TYR A 342 -1.10 -32.37 -29.86
N GLU A 343 -2.13 -33.09 -30.33
CA GLU A 343 -3.15 -32.57 -31.27
C GLU A 343 -3.92 -31.40 -30.64
N GLU A 344 -4.35 -31.57 -29.40
CA GLU A 344 -5.11 -30.54 -28.69
C GLU A 344 -4.21 -29.37 -28.27
N ALA A 345 -2.96 -29.65 -27.95
CA ALA A 345 -1.95 -28.65 -27.68
C ALA A 345 -1.70 -27.76 -28.91
N ALA A 346 -1.52 -28.37 -30.09
CA ALA A 346 -1.32 -27.64 -31.35
C ALA A 346 -2.51 -26.71 -31.65
N VAL A 347 -3.74 -27.18 -31.48
CA VAL A 347 -4.94 -26.33 -31.64
C VAL A 347 -4.94 -25.16 -30.66
N SER A 348 -4.56 -25.39 -29.41
CA SER A 348 -4.53 -24.33 -28.38
C SER A 348 -3.46 -23.28 -28.69
N PHE A 349 -2.28 -23.69 -29.13
CA PHE A 349 -1.23 -22.76 -29.55
C PHE A 349 -1.59 -22.01 -30.83
N ASP A 350 -2.29 -22.64 -31.79
CA ASP A 350 -2.76 -21.98 -33.00
C ASP A 350 -3.74 -20.83 -32.66
N GLN A 351 -4.67 -21.06 -31.71
CA GLN A 351 -5.56 -20.00 -31.22
C GLN A 351 -4.77 -18.89 -30.50
N ALA A 352 -3.80 -19.24 -29.65
CA ALA A 352 -2.96 -18.24 -28.99
C ALA A 352 -2.16 -17.40 -29.99
N ILE A 353 -1.64 -18.01 -31.05
CA ILE A 353 -0.94 -17.35 -32.15
C ILE A 353 -1.90 -16.44 -32.95
N THR A 354 -3.09 -16.89 -33.22
CA THR A 354 -4.11 -16.10 -33.92
C THR A 354 -4.43 -14.82 -33.17
N LEU A 355 -4.53 -14.87 -31.83
CA LEU A 355 -4.81 -13.74 -30.97
C LEU A 355 -3.58 -12.85 -30.73
N ASN A 356 -2.40 -13.43 -30.65
CA ASN A 356 -1.14 -12.72 -30.46
C ASN A 356 -0.03 -13.29 -31.36
N PRO A 357 0.05 -12.86 -32.64
CA PRO A 357 1.01 -13.37 -33.61
C PRO A 357 2.49 -13.09 -33.26
N ASP A 358 2.74 -12.10 -32.41
CA ASP A 358 4.10 -11.69 -32.03
C ASP A 358 4.68 -12.52 -30.87
N ASN A 359 3.92 -13.47 -30.34
CA ASN A 359 4.35 -14.33 -29.26
C ASN A 359 5.25 -15.47 -29.77
N TYR A 360 6.57 -15.26 -29.82
CA TYR A 360 7.52 -16.28 -30.27
C TYR A 360 7.46 -17.57 -29.45
N LYS A 361 7.08 -17.50 -28.16
CA LYS A 361 6.95 -18.71 -27.32
C LYS A 361 5.79 -19.59 -27.76
N ALA A 362 4.68 -18.99 -28.19
CA ALA A 362 3.53 -19.73 -28.73
C ALA A 362 3.91 -20.45 -30.04
N TRP A 363 4.61 -19.76 -30.96
CA TRP A 363 5.12 -20.34 -32.17
C TRP A 363 6.09 -21.51 -31.90
N ASN A 364 7.03 -21.34 -30.98
CA ASN A 364 7.97 -22.39 -30.62
C ASN A 364 7.27 -23.63 -30.04
N ASN A 365 6.34 -23.44 -29.11
CA ASN A 365 5.60 -24.55 -28.51
C ASN A 365 4.65 -25.23 -29.49
N HIS A 366 4.08 -24.48 -30.44
CA HIS A 366 3.31 -25.04 -31.55
C HIS A 366 4.18 -25.95 -32.42
N GLY A 367 5.41 -25.47 -32.77
CA GLY A 367 6.37 -26.29 -33.50
C GLY A 367 6.72 -27.58 -32.77
N ILE A 368 6.97 -27.53 -31.46
CA ILE A 368 7.25 -28.72 -30.62
C ILE A 368 6.05 -29.68 -30.63
N ALA A 369 4.85 -29.20 -30.53
CA ALA A 369 3.65 -30.06 -30.59
C ALA A 369 3.51 -30.75 -31.96
N LEU A 370 3.74 -30.02 -33.06
CA LEU A 370 3.70 -30.56 -34.41
C LEU A 370 4.82 -31.57 -34.68
N GLU A 371 6.02 -31.34 -34.13
CA GLU A 371 7.16 -32.26 -34.24
C GLU A 371 6.82 -33.61 -33.57
N ASN A 372 6.21 -33.58 -32.38
CA ASN A 372 5.75 -34.80 -31.70
C ASN A 372 4.62 -35.52 -32.44
N LEU A 373 3.87 -34.82 -33.31
CA LEU A 373 2.90 -35.40 -34.24
C LEU A 373 3.49 -35.86 -35.55
N GLU A 374 4.81 -35.80 -35.70
CA GLU A 374 5.54 -36.11 -36.94
C GLU A 374 5.15 -35.22 -38.16
N ARG A 375 4.56 -34.04 -37.88
CA ARG A 375 4.18 -33.01 -38.88
C ARG A 375 5.33 -32.03 -39.11
N TYR A 376 6.47 -32.57 -39.61
CA TYR A 376 7.77 -31.85 -39.64
C TYR A 376 7.77 -30.61 -40.54
N GLU A 377 7.05 -30.60 -41.65
CA GLU A 377 6.99 -29.44 -42.54
C GLU A 377 6.30 -28.25 -41.85
N GLU A 378 5.18 -28.51 -41.14
CA GLU A 378 4.46 -27.48 -40.42
C GLU A 378 5.20 -27.02 -39.16
N ALA A 379 5.89 -27.95 -38.48
CA ALA A 379 6.76 -27.63 -37.35
C ALA A 379 7.89 -26.66 -37.77
N THR A 380 8.49 -26.90 -38.94
CA THR A 380 9.57 -26.03 -39.49
C THR A 380 9.04 -24.62 -39.70
N VAL A 381 7.85 -24.41 -40.25
CA VAL A 381 7.23 -23.09 -40.42
C VAL A 381 7.06 -22.39 -39.09
N SER A 382 6.61 -23.11 -38.07
CA SER A 382 6.39 -22.54 -36.73
C SER A 382 7.73 -22.14 -36.07
N PHE A 383 8.77 -22.95 -36.19
CA PHE A 383 10.08 -22.59 -35.65
C PHE A 383 10.71 -21.42 -36.40
N ASP A 384 10.58 -21.34 -37.74
CA ASP A 384 11.06 -20.22 -38.52
C ASP A 384 10.41 -18.89 -38.11
N GLN A 385 9.12 -18.90 -37.80
CA GLN A 385 8.41 -17.74 -37.28
C GLN A 385 8.92 -17.38 -35.87
N ALA A 386 9.08 -18.36 -34.97
CA ALA A 386 9.62 -18.13 -33.64
C ALA A 386 11.04 -17.50 -33.69
N ILE A 387 11.91 -18.00 -34.55
CA ILE A 387 13.28 -17.48 -34.79
C ILE A 387 13.21 -16.06 -35.38
N THR A 388 12.30 -15.80 -36.31
CA THR A 388 12.12 -14.47 -36.92
C THR A 388 11.72 -13.42 -35.88
N LEU A 389 10.83 -13.79 -34.94
CA LEU A 389 10.34 -12.91 -33.89
C LEU A 389 11.37 -12.71 -32.77
N ASN A 390 12.17 -13.69 -32.44
CA ASN A 390 13.20 -13.58 -31.39
C ASN A 390 14.46 -14.42 -31.76
N PRO A 391 15.34 -13.89 -32.62
CA PRO A 391 16.56 -14.60 -33.06
C PRO A 391 17.50 -14.96 -31.89
N ASP A 392 17.59 -14.10 -30.89
CA ASP A 392 18.55 -14.25 -29.78
C ASP A 392 18.20 -15.43 -28.87
N SER A 393 16.95 -15.83 -28.79
CA SER A 393 16.53 -16.99 -27.97
C SER A 393 17.00 -18.33 -28.56
N PHE A 394 17.38 -18.35 -29.81
CA PHE A 394 17.78 -19.57 -30.53
C PHE A 394 19.25 -19.57 -30.95
N ALA A 395 19.99 -18.48 -30.70
CA ALA A 395 21.41 -18.35 -31.05
C ALA A 395 22.35 -19.20 -30.16
N SER A 396 21.82 -19.89 -29.15
CA SER A 396 22.62 -20.67 -28.17
C SER A 396 22.56 -22.19 -28.43
N TYR A 397 21.94 -22.62 -29.51
CA TYR A 397 21.87 -24.00 -29.98
C TYR A 397 22.60 -24.11 -31.33
#